data_9a5fd5c0da8888ede76b0f93570df1aa
#
_entry.id   9a5fd5c0da8888ede76b0f93570df1aa
#
_cell.length_a   1.000
_cell.length_b   1.000
_cell.length_c   1.000
_cell.angle_alpha   90.00
_cell.angle_beta   90.00
_cell.angle_gamma   90.00
#
_symmetry.space_group_name_H-M   'P 1'
#
loop_
_entity.id
_entity.type
_entity.pdbx_description
1 polymer ?
#
loop_
_entity_poly.entity_id
_entity_poly.type
_entity_poly.pdbx_seq_one_letter_code
_entity_poly.pdbx_strand_id
1 'polypeptide(L)'
;DRLRSRGLGDVYKRQGNRMKYLIMLLIFGVISEVPFDLFTSKTCFSPYWNNIMFTLALCLITIWIIDILKDKISNKYPWYALSILIVAFFGFLSMELNLDYDYHAIVVAYLFYIFYDKPLLGAGLGYISIIKELYSFIGFGMTLTYNGERGKQYKWFNYFFYPVHILILGLLRIYLNI
;
A
#
# COMPACT_ATOMS: atom_id res chain seq x y z
N ASP A 1 -3.98 10.01 25.96
CA ASP A 1 -4.27 10.38 24.55
C ASP A 1 -4.09 9.17 23.66
N ARG A 2 -5.18 8.45 23.46
CA ARG A 2 -5.19 7.26 22.59
C ARG A 2 -5.30 7.74 21.15
N LEU A 3 -4.17 7.95 20.52
CA LEU A 3 -4.10 8.19 19.09
C LEU A 3 -4.64 6.95 18.36
N ARG A 4 -5.86 7.04 17.89
CA ARG A 4 -6.48 6.03 17.03
C ARG A 4 -5.74 6.01 15.71
N SER A 5 -4.94 5.00 15.54
CA SER A 5 -4.16 4.80 14.33
C SER A 5 -4.96 4.03 13.29
N ARG A 6 -4.90 4.44 12.06
CA ARG A 6 -5.73 3.89 10.99
C ARG A 6 -4.97 3.77 9.67
N GLY A 7 -5.00 2.59 9.07
CA GLY A 7 -4.45 2.33 7.75
C GLY A 7 -2.92 2.21 7.66
N LEU A 8 -2.37 2.41 6.47
CA LEU A 8 -0.93 2.32 6.17
C LEU A 8 -0.06 3.24 7.03
N GLY A 9 -0.56 4.42 7.42
CA GLY A 9 0.15 5.34 8.32
C GLY A 9 0.37 4.77 9.71
N ASP A 10 -0.52 3.90 10.19
CA ASP A 10 -0.37 3.20 11.47
C ASP A 10 0.64 2.07 11.40
N VAL A 11 0.55 1.27 10.36
CA VAL A 11 1.55 0.22 10.09
C VAL A 11 2.94 0.84 10.06
N TYR A 12 3.08 1.99 9.42
CA TYR A 12 4.33 2.74 9.35
C TYR A 12 4.83 3.20 10.73
N LYS A 13 4.00 3.85 11.54
CA LYS A 13 4.39 4.39 12.86
C LYS A 13 4.65 3.31 13.92
N ARG A 14 3.99 2.16 13.84
CA ARG A 14 4.09 1.07 14.83
C ARG A 14 5.16 0.04 14.52
N GLN A 15 5.77 0.07 13.35
CA GLN A 15 6.79 -0.90 12.99
C GLN A 15 8.15 -0.53 13.58
N GLY A 16 8.57 -1.25 14.58
CA GLY A 16 9.89 -1.12 15.21
C GLY A 16 11.07 -1.47 14.28
N ASN A 17 10.81 -2.14 13.13
CA ASN A 17 11.83 -2.45 12.14
C ASN A 17 11.28 -2.32 10.72
N ARG A 18 11.26 -1.09 10.21
CA ARG A 18 10.79 -0.71 8.87
C ARG A 18 11.53 -1.45 7.76
N MET A 19 12.86 -1.61 7.92
CA MET A 19 13.69 -2.31 6.96
C MET A 19 13.29 -3.79 6.84
N LYS A 20 13.07 -4.46 7.97
CA LYS A 20 12.62 -5.87 7.96
C LYS A 20 11.28 -6.03 7.24
N TYR A 21 10.36 -5.09 7.44
CA TYR A 21 9.07 -5.13 6.76
C TYR A 21 9.22 -4.90 5.25
N LEU A 22 10.05 -3.92 4.84
CA LEU A 22 10.37 -3.68 3.44
C LEU A 22 10.94 -4.94 2.77
N ILE A 23 11.93 -5.59 3.42
CA ILE A 23 12.52 -6.83 2.91
C ILE A 23 11.45 -7.92 2.75
N MET A 24 10.54 -8.07 3.72
CA MET A 24 9.47 -9.06 3.62
C MET A 24 8.50 -8.75 2.49
N LEU A 25 8.13 -7.47 2.27
CA LEU A 25 7.30 -7.08 1.13
C LEU A 25 7.98 -7.42 -0.21
N LEU A 26 9.28 -7.17 -0.33
CA LEU A 26 10.03 -7.49 -1.55
C LEU A 26 10.14 -9.01 -1.78
N ILE A 27 10.44 -9.80 -0.73
CA ILE A 27 10.51 -11.26 -0.82
C ILE A 27 9.15 -11.84 -1.25
N PHE A 28 8.07 -11.44 -0.57
CA PHE A 28 6.74 -11.92 -0.93
C PHE A 28 6.21 -11.32 -2.23
N GLY A 29 6.71 -10.14 -2.63
CA GLY A 29 6.51 -9.60 -3.98
C GLY A 29 7.03 -10.56 -5.04
N VAL A 30 8.29 -10.97 -4.94
CA VAL A 30 8.89 -11.94 -5.87
C VAL A 30 8.16 -13.30 -5.86
N ILE A 31 7.80 -13.81 -4.67
CA ILE A 31 7.06 -15.08 -4.53
C ILE A 31 5.66 -14.98 -5.18
N SER A 32 5.03 -13.81 -5.10
CA SER A 32 3.66 -13.60 -5.60
C SER A 32 3.60 -13.28 -7.09
N GLU A 33 4.74 -13.05 -7.76
CA GLU A 33 4.76 -12.65 -9.17
C GLU A 33 4.16 -13.74 -10.07
N VAL A 34 4.61 -14.99 -9.93
CA VAL A 34 4.07 -16.11 -10.70
C VAL A 34 2.57 -16.33 -10.48
N PRO A 35 2.05 -16.40 -9.23
CA PRO A 35 0.61 -16.39 -8.97
C PRO A 35 -0.16 -15.22 -9.59
N PHE A 36 0.40 -14.03 -9.53
CA PHE A 36 -0.21 -12.82 -10.05
C PHE A 36 -0.27 -12.83 -11.58
N ASP A 37 0.80 -13.24 -12.24
CA ASP A 37 0.86 -13.38 -13.69
C ASP A 37 -0.10 -14.45 -14.22
N LEU A 38 -0.21 -15.58 -13.54
CA LEU A 38 -1.20 -16.61 -13.86
C LEU A 38 -2.63 -16.06 -13.76
N PHE A 39 -2.90 -15.22 -12.76
CA PHE A 39 -4.20 -14.61 -12.58
C PHE A 39 -4.49 -13.52 -13.61
N THR A 40 -3.53 -12.66 -13.95
CA THR A 40 -3.75 -11.51 -14.84
C THR A 40 -3.63 -11.84 -16.32
N SER A 41 -2.63 -12.64 -16.70
CA SER A 41 -2.27 -12.92 -18.11
C SER A 41 -2.36 -14.39 -18.54
N LYS A 42 -2.72 -15.31 -17.64
CA LYS A 42 -2.73 -16.77 -17.87
C LYS A 42 -1.34 -17.33 -18.26
N THR A 43 -0.27 -16.59 -18.01
CA THR A 43 1.12 -17.00 -18.25
C THR A 43 1.88 -17.05 -16.94
N CYS A 44 2.97 -17.83 -16.88
CA CYS A 44 3.81 -17.88 -15.67
C CYS A 44 4.69 -16.65 -15.50
N PHE A 45 4.85 -15.84 -16.54
CA PHE A 45 5.63 -14.62 -16.52
C PHE A 45 5.06 -13.59 -17.50
N SER A 46 4.78 -12.40 -16.99
CA SER A 46 4.27 -11.27 -17.76
C SER A 46 4.97 -9.98 -17.30
N PRO A 47 5.74 -9.30 -18.14
CA PRO A 47 6.45 -8.08 -17.74
C PRO A 47 5.56 -6.83 -17.73
N TYR A 48 4.27 -6.97 -17.97
CA TYR A 48 3.36 -5.82 -18.17
C TYR A 48 2.80 -5.25 -16.88
N TRP A 49 2.70 -6.06 -15.82
CA TRP A 49 2.12 -5.66 -14.54
C TRP A 49 2.88 -6.29 -13.39
N ASN A 50 3.14 -5.53 -12.35
CA ASN A 50 3.78 -6.00 -11.13
C ASN A 50 2.78 -6.00 -9.97
N ASN A 51 2.85 -7.01 -9.11
CA ASN A 51 1.88 -7.22 -8.04
C ASN A 51 1.91 -6.15 -6.93
N ILE A 52 0.83 -6.08 -6.16
CA ILE A 52 0.60 -5.08 -5.11
C ILE A 52 1.69 -5.03 -4.01
N MET A 53 2.45 -6.09 -3.79
CA MET A 53 3.50 -6.11 -2.76
C MET A 53 4.62 -5.12 -3.09
N PHE A 54 4.97 -4.97 -4.37
CA PHE A 54 5.94 -3.96 -4.82
C PHE A 54 5.38 -2.56 -4.68
N THR A 55 4.09 -2.37 -4.96
CA THR A 55 3.41 -1.08 -4.72
C THR A 55 3.46 -0.68 -3.25
N LEU A 56 3.17 -1.62 -2.32
CA LEU A 56 3.25 -1.38 -0.88
C LEU A 56 4.68 -1.10 -0.41
N ALA A 57 5.68 -1.78 -1.01
CA ALA A 57 7.09 -1.49 -0.73
C ALA A 57 7.46 -0.06 -1.15
N LEU A 58 7.01 0.38 -2.33
CA LEU A 58 7.24 1.74 -2.82
C LEU A 58 6.53 2.79 -1.96
N CYS A 59 5.28 2.55 -1.55
CA CYS A 59 4.55 3.39 -0.59
C CYS A 59 5.34 3.53 0.73
N LEU A 60 5.85 2.42 1.27
CA LEU A 60 6.63 2.43 2.50
C LEU A 60 7.90 3.27 2.37
N ILE A 61 8.64 3.13 1.26
CA ILE A 61 9.85 3.91 0.97
C ILE A 61 9.50 5.40 0.88
N THR A 62 8.45 5.75 0.14
CA THR A 62 7.97 7.12 -0.03
C THR A 62 7.70 7.78 1.32
N ILE A 63 6.87 7.14 2.16
CA ILE A 63 6.52 7.67 3.47
C ILE A 63 7.75 7.71 4.41
N TRP A 64 8.64 6.73 4.33
CA TRP A 64 9.86 6.72 5.13
C TRP A 64 10.78 7.89 4.82
N ILE A 65 10.97 8.23 3.54
CA ILE A 65 11.75 9.39 3.11
C ILE A 65 11.11 10.70 3.62
N ILE A 66 9.79 10.85 3.46
CA ILE A 66 9.04 12.02 3.93
C ILE A 66 9.16 12.20 5.45
N ASP A 67 9.12 11.09 6.21
CA ASP A 67 9.23 11.11 7.67
C ASP A 67 10.65 11.53 8.13
N ILE A 68 11.70 11.02 7.47
CA ILE A 68 13.07 11.43 7.75
C ILE A 68 13.28 12.94 7.48
N LEU A 69 12.68 13.44 6.41
CA LEU A 69 12.79 14.87 6.07
C LEU A 69 12.01 15.76 7.03
N LYS A 70 10.93 15.27 7.63
CA LYS A 70 10.17 15.97 8.65
C LYS A 70 11.02 16.33 9.85
N ASP A 71 11.90 15.44 10.27
CA ASP A 71 12.79 15.65 11.41
C ASP A 71 13.90 16.67 11.09
N LYS A 72 14.24 16.84 9.80
CA LYS A 72 15.30 17.76 9.35
C LYS A 72 14.81 19.16 8.99
N ILE A 73 13.55 19.31 8.60
CA ILE A 73 12.97 20.57 8.12
C ILE A 73 12.02 21.12 9.19
N SER A 74 12.47 22.10 9.95
CA SER A 74 11.67 22.72 11.03
C SER A 74 10.46 23.51 10.51
N ASN A 75 10.52 24.06 9.31
CA ASN A 75 9.44 24.85 8.72
C ASN A 75 8.45 23.95 7.98
N LYS A 76 7.17 24.06 8.29
CA LYS A 76 6.09 23.22 7.73
C LYS A 76 5.89 23.44 6.23
N TYR A 77 5.98 24.68 5.74
CA TYR A 77 5.67 24.99 4.33
C TYR A 77 6.66 24.34 3.35
N PRO A 78 7.98 24.49 3.48
CA PRO A 78 8.92 23.81 2.61
C PRO A 78 8.87 22.28 2.77
N TRP A 79 8.56 21.77 3.96
CA TRP A 79 8.37 20.34 4.15
C TRP A 79 7.15 19.81 3.36
N TYR A 80 6.01 20.50 3.38
CA TYR A 80 4.84 20.10 2.57
C TYR A 80 5.15 20.17 1.07
N ALA A 81 5.79 21.24 0.61
CA ALA A 81 6.17 21.37 -0.80
C ALA A 81 7.08 20.21 -1.25
N LEU A 82 8.11 19.90 -0.45
CA LEU A 82 9.03 18.80 -0.74
C LEU A 82 8.33 17.42 -0.67
N SER A 83 7.42 17.22 0.28
CA SER A 83 6.68 15.96 0.39
C SER A 83 5.77 15.71 -0.83
N ILE A 84 5.14 16.77 -1.38
CA ILE A 84 4.35 16.68 -2.61
C ILE A 84 5.24 16.32 -3.80
N LEU A 85 6.43 16.92 -3.92
CA LEU A 85 7.38 16.58 -4.98
C LEU A 85 7.84 15.12 -4.90
N ILE A 86 8.10 14.62 -3.68
CA ILE A 86 8.46 13.23 -3.45
C ILE A 86 7.31 12.28 -3.86
N VAL A 87 6.08 12.61 -3.46
CA VAL A 87 4.89 11.83 -3.84
C VAL A 87 4.70 11.83 -5.36
N ALA A 88 4.88 12.96 -6.03
CA ALA A 88 4.80 13.05 -7.48
C ALA A 88 5.90 12.21 -8.17
N PHE A 89 7.15 12.27 -7.67
CA PHE A 89 8.26 11.48 -8.19
C PHE A 89 8.00 9.96 -8.05
N PHE A 90 7.63 9.51 -6.86
CA PHE A 90 7.36 8.09 -6.62
C PHE A 90 6.06 7.63 -7.29
N GLY A 91 5.07 8.52 -7.44
CA GLY A 91 3.87 8.26 -8.24
C GLY A 91 4.21 8.03 -9.71
N PHE A 92 5.04 8.89 -10.31
CA PHE A 92 5.55 8.68 -11.65
C PHE A 92 6.35 7.38 -11.78
N LEU A 93 7.25 7.10 -10.83
CA LEU A 93 8.02 5.86 -10.80
C LEU A 93 7.11 4.62 -10.70
N SER A 94 6.02 4.69 -9.95
CA SER A 94 5.02 3.62 -9.84
C SER A 94 4.38 3.30 -11.21
N MET A 95 4.09 4.32 -12.01
CA MET A 95 3.55 4.16 -13.37
C MET A 95 4.59 3.54 -14.31
N GLU A 96 5.83 4.02 -14.31
CA GLU A 96 6.92 3.49 -15.15
C GLU A 96 7.26 2.03 -14.82
N LEU A 97 7.10 1.63 -13.56
CA LEU A 97 7.32 0.25 -13.12
C LEU A 97 6.08 -0.63 -13.31
N ASN A 98 4.99 -0.12 -13.90
CA ASN A 98 3.71 -0.82 -14.07
C ASN A 98 3.22 -1.51 -12.79
N LEU A 99 3.28 -0.79 -11.66
CA LEU A 99 2.85 -1.31 -10.38
C LEU A 99 1.32 -1.31 -10.29
N ASP A 100 0.78 -2.32 -9.62
CA ASP A 100 -0.65 -2.40 -9.32
C ASP A 100 -1.11 -1.14 -8.54
N TYR A 101 -2.26 -0.57 -8.94
CA TYR A 101 -2.80 0.72 -8.46
C TYR A 101 -1.99 1.97 -8.83
N ASP A 102 -0.94 1.89 -9.66
CA ASP A 102 -0.19 3.04 -10.17
C ASP A 102 0.17 4.09 -9.08
N TYR A 103 0.08 5.39 -9.42
CA TYR A 103 0.30 6.50 -8.49
C TYR A 103 -0.78 6.62 -7.39
N HIS A 104 -1.97 6.04 -7.60
CA HIS A 104 -3.09 6.15 -6.66
C HIS A 104 -2.73 5.59 -5.28
N ALA A 105 -2.03 4.45 -5.23
CA ALA A 105 -1.60 3.86 -3.96
C ALA A 105 -0.65 4.78 -3.19
N ILE A 106 0.28 5.46 -3.89
CA ILE A 106 1.23 6.40 -3.29
C ILE A 106 0.49 7.61 -2.70
N VAL A 107 -0.49 8.14 -3.46
CA VAL A 107 -1.33 9.27 -3.00
C VAL A 107 -2.14 8.87 -1.78
N VAL A 108 -2.79 7.71 -1.78
CA VAL A 108 -3.57 7.21 -0.63
C VAL A 108 -2.69 7.02 0.59
N ALA A 109 -1.51 6.41 0.44
CA ALA A 109 -0.56 6.24 1.52
C ALA A 109 -0.15 7.59 2.14
N TYR A 110 0.12 8.59 1.28
CA TYR A 110 0.44 9.95 1.72
C TYR A 110 -0.73 10.63 2.44
N LEU A 111 -1.95 10.51 1.93
CA LEU A 111 -3.14 11.07 2.58
C LEU A 111 -3.36 10.47 3.97
N PHE A 112 -3.22 9.15 4.13
CA PHE A 112 -3.30 8.52 5.45
C PHE A 112 -2.16 8.95 6.39
N TYR A 113 -0.97 9.24 5.86
CA TYR A 113 0.14 9.73 6.64
C TYR A 113 -0.09 11.17 7.13
N ILE A 114 -0.50 12.09 6.24
CA ILE A 114 -0.73 13.50 6.56
C ILE A 114 -1.95 13.69 7.49
N PHE A 115 -3.04 12.98 7.22
CA PHE A 115 -4.28 13.06 7.99
C PHE A 115 -4.38 11.97 9.07
N TYR A 116 -3.23 11.51 9.57
CA TYR A 116 -3.19 10.50 10.61
C TYR A 116 -4.06 10.82 11.83
N ASP A 117 -4.05 12.08 12.28
CA ASP A 117 -4.85 12.55 13.42
C ASP A 117 -6.32 12.88 13.03
N LYS A 118 -6.64 12.87 11.74
CA LYS A 118 -7.96 13.15 11.18
C LYS A 118 -8.41 12.03 10.25
N PRO A 119 -8.73 10.85 10.77
CA PRO A 119 -8.93 9.64 9.97
C PRO A 119 -10.09 9.75 8.99
N LEU A 120 -11.14 10.51 9.32
CA LEU A 120 -12.27 10.75 8.42
C LEU A 120 -11.82 11.51 7.16
N LEU A 121 -10.94 12.53 7.32
CA LEU A 121 -10.39 13.26 6.18
C LEU A 121 -9.44 12.38 5.37
N GLY A 122 -8.58 11.61 6.02
CA GLY A 122 -7.67 10.70 5.34
C GLY A 122 -8.42 9.64 4.52
N ALA A 123 -9.44 9.01 5.11
CA ALA A 123 -10.26 8.02 4.43
C ALA A 123 -11.11 8.65 3.31
N GLY A 124 -11.74 9.81 3.55
CA GLY A 124 -12.57 10.48 2.55
C GLY A 124 -11.78 10.93 1.33
N LEU A 125 -10.65 11.62 1.53
CA LEU A 125 -9.78 12.04 0.43
C LEU A 125 -9.10 10.84 -0.25
N GLY A 126 -8.73 9.81 0.51
CA GLY A 126 -8.22 8.56 -0.04
C GLY A 126 -9.23 7.88 -0.96
N TYR A 127 -10.50 7.78 -0.54
CA TYR A 127 -11.56 7.24 -1.37
C TYR A 127 -11.78 8.06 -2.65
N ILE A 128 -11.81 9.39 -2.55
CA ILE A 128 -11.96 10.27 -3.72
C ILE A 128 -10.81 10.05 -4.72
N SER A 129 -9.59 9.81 -4.25
CA SER A 129 -8.44 9.56 -5.13
C SER A 129 -8.53 8.24 -5.91
N ILE A 130 -9.31 7.25 -5.42
CA ILE A 130 -9.55 5.95 -6.08
C ILE A 130 -11.04 5.76 -6.42
N ILE A 131 -11.77 6.82 -6.70
CA ILE A 131 -13.23 6.75 -6.92
C ILE A 131 -13.64 5.82 -8.07
N LYS A 132 -12.71 5.50 -8.98
CA LYS A 132 -12.93 4.52 -10.06
C LYS A 132 -13.18 3.11 -9.50
N GLU A 133 -12.61 2.80 -8.36
CA GLU A 133 -12.80 1.54 -7.65
C GLU A 133 -14.00 1.67 -6.70
N LEU A 134 -15.21 1.63 -7.23
CA LEU A 134 -16.45 1.88 -6.50
C LEU A 134 -16.53 1.08 -5.18
N TYR A 135 -16.14 -0.19 -5.20
CA TYR A 135 -16.21 -1.07 -4.03
C TYR A 135 -15.17 -0.74 -2.95
N SER A 136 -14.18 0.11 -3.25
CA SER A 136 -13.17 0.53 -2.28
C SER A 136 -13.77 1.29 -1.09
N PHE A 137 -14.98 1.87 -1.23
CA PHE A 137 -15.67 2.57 -0.15
C PHE A 137 -15.89 1.67 1.09
N ILE A 138 -16.08 0.36 0.89
CA ILE A 138 -16.24 -0.61 1.98
C ILE A 138 -14.94 -0.69 2.78
N GLY A 139 -13.79 -0.80 2.09
CA GLY A 139 -12.47 -0.83 2.72
C GLY A 139 -12.17 0.46 3.49
N PHE A 140 -12.43 1.62 2.89
CA PHE A 140 -12.27 2.92 3.58
C PHE A 140 -13.22 3.06 4.77
N GLY A 141 -14.48 2.60 4.66
CA GLY A 141 -15.43 2.55 5.76
C GLY A 141 -14.93 1.68 6.92
N MET A 142 -14.37 0.51 6.63
CA MET A 142 -13.76 -0.37 7.64
C MET A 142 -12.60 0.29 8.37
N THR A 143 -11.78 1.12 7.70
CA THR A 143 -10.71 1.85 8.40
C THR A 143 -11.22 2.82 9.45
N LEU A 144 -12.43 3.35 9.28
CA LEU A 144 -13.06 4.27 10.23
C LEU A 144 -13.58 3.56 11.49
N THR A 145 -13.90 2.27 11.40
CA THR A 145 -14.39 1.46 12.54
C THR A 145 -13.26 0.87 13.40
N TYR A 146 -12.01 0.99 12.93
CA TYR A 146 -10.86 0.44 13.64
C TYR A 146 -10.63 1.14 14.99
N ASN A 147 -10.58 0.36 16.08
CA ASN A 147 -10.45 0.86 17.44
C ASN A 147 -9.01 1.24 17.86
N GLY A 148 -8.03 1.04 16.98
CA GLY A 148 -6.63 1.31 17.27
C GLY A 148 -5.90 0.19 18.02
N GLU A 149 -6.54 -0.92 18.32
CA GLU A 149 -5.92 -2.05 19.00
C GLU A 149 -5.39 -3.07 17.99
N ARG A 150 -4.20 -3.60 18.26
CA ARG A 150 -3.62 -4.63 17.42
C ARG A 150 -4.28 -5.97 17.73
N GLY A 151 -5.04 -6.53 16.80
CA GLY A 151 -5.58 -7.87 16.89
C GLY A 151 -4.49 -8.95 16.93
N LYS A 152 -4.85 -10.17 17.35
CA LYS A 152 -3.95 -11.33 17.24
C LYS A 152 -3.64 -11.60 15.78
N GLN A 153 -2.37 -11.53 15.42
CA GLN A 153 -1.92 -11.73 14.04
C GLN A 153 -0.97 -12.92 13.95
N TYR A 154 -1.29 -13.82 13.05
CA TYR A 154 -0.39 -14.89 12.64
C TYR A 154 0.44 -14.35 11.46
N LYS A 155 1.69 -13.93 11.72
CA LYS A 155 2.56 -13.30 10.71
C LYS A 155 2.66 -14.08 9.41
N TRP A 156 2.90 -15.37 9.50
CA TRP A 156 3.04 -16.25 8.34
C TRP A 156 1.73 -16.37 7.55
N PHE A 157 0.59 -16.47 8.22
CA PHE A 157 -0.71 -16.48 7.55
C PHE A 157 -0.91 -15.21 6.71
N ASN A 158 -0.61 -14.04 7.26
CA ASN A 158 -0.78 -12.78 6.54
C ASN A 158 0.14 -12.68 5.31
N TYR A 159 1.38 -13.19 5.39
CA TYR A 159 2.30 -13.17 4.26
C TYR A 159 1.91 -14.19 3.17
N PHE A 160 1.53 -15.41 3.55
CA PHE A 160 1.16 -16.44 2.58
C PHE A 160 -0.25 -16.28 2.02
N PHE A 161 -1.12 -15.57 2.71
CA PHE A 161 -2.50 -15.36 2.26
C PHE A 161 -2.56 -14.79 0.84
N TYR A 162 -1.79 -13.73 0.56
CA TYR A 162 -1.83 -13.08 -0.74
C TYR A 162 -1.36 -14.01 -1.88
N PRO A 163 -0.15 -14.60 -1.88
CA PRO A 163 0.26 -15.46 -2.98
C PRO A 163 -0.61 -16.71 -3.14
N VAL A 164 -1.10 -17.29 -2.04
CA VAL A 164 -1.91 -18.51 -2.11
C VAL A 164 -3.29 -18.22 -2.69
N HIS A 165 -4.00 -17.19 -2.24
CA HIS A 165 -5.33 -16.90 -2.75
C HIS A 165 -5.31 -16.46 -4.22
N ILE A 166 -4.33 -15.65 -4.64
CA ILE A 166 -4.16 -15.28 -6.05
C ILE A 166 -3.81 -16.49 -6.91
N LEU A 167 -2.99 -17.42 -6.41
CA LEU A 167 -2.71 -18.68 -7.11
C LEU A 167 -3.99 -19.49 -7.33
N ILE A 168 -4.82 -19.63 -6.29
CA ILE A 168 -6.10 -20.34 -6.39
C ILE A 168 -7.01 -19.67 -7.43
N LEU A 169 -7.11 -18.34 -7.42
CA LEU A 169 -7.90 -17.59 -8.38
C LEU A 169 -7.35 -17.72 -9.81
N GLY A 170 -6.02 -17.67 -9.98
CA GLY A 170 -5.36 -17.89 -11.27
C GLY A 170 -5.63 -19.29 -11.85
N LEU A 171 -5.51 -20.32 -11.02
CA LEU A 171 -5.80 -21.69 -11.41
C LEU A 171 -7.28 -21.89 -11.76
N LEU A 172 -8.20 -21.30 -10.97
CA LEU A 172 -9.63 -21.31 -11.28
C LEU A 172 -9.93 -20.60 -12.61
N ARG A 173 -9.29 -19.46 -12.86
CA ARG A 173 -9.45 -18.72 -14.12
C ARG A 173 -9.02 -19.56 -15.32
N ILE A 174 -7.90 -20.25 -15.22
CA ILE A 174 -7.41 -21.16 -16.28
C ILE A 174 -8.38 -22.32 -16.45
N TYR A 175 -8.83 -22.95 -15.36
CA TYR A 175 -9.74 -24.10 -15.40
C TYR A 175 -11.09 -23.75 -16.01
N LEU A 176 -11.66 -22.59 -15.65
CA LEU A 176 -12.95 -22.12 -16.16
C LEU A 176 -12.86 -21.47 -17.54
N ASN A 177 -11.64 -21.29 -18.04
CA ASN A 177 -11.34 -20.65 -19.34
C ASN A 177 -11.95 -19.24 -19.51
N ILE A 178 -11.97 -18.47 -18.40
CA ILE A 178 -12.52 -17.11 -18.33
C ILE A 178 -11.44 -16.08 -18.66
#